data_bdcd3f8a8e425d90ab5a3c17f37de16a
#
_entry.id   bdcd3f8a8e425d90ab5a3c17f37de16a
#
_cell.length_a   1.000
_cell.length_b   1.000
_cell.length_c   1.000
_cell.angle_alpha   90.00
_cell.angle_beta   90.00
_cell.angle_gamma   90.00
#
_symmetry.space_group_name_H-M   'P 1'
#
loop_
_entity.id
_entity.type
_entity.pdbx_description
1 polymer ?
#
loop_
_entity_poly.entity_id
_entity_poly.type
_entity_poly.pdbx_seq_one_letter_code
_entity_poly.pdbx_strand_id
1 'polypeptide(L)'
;IEQKTLVTRRKAKTGETPLVKPELKKGSSAEKKTIKPVRKELSKKEQRELEGESFLSNVEKQEFVRPTEFVAKTIQIPDSITVSELAQNLSVKGAEVVKQLMSMGVMATLNQPLDQDTAILVTEELGHKGEPAVKVEVEDQLMELVTYNGEEEPRNPVVSVLGHVDHGKTTLLDFIRNANVAAGEDGGITQKIGAYQAKTEQGTIAFIDTPGHAAFSEVRARGANSTDIVILVVAADDGLQPQTEEAISHAKAADVPIVVAVNKMDREEADIEKVKTELSNKELIPEDWGGQTQFLPISALKGDGIKELLEAVTLEAEVLELKAHHKGPAFGVVLDSTTEVGKGA
;
A
#
# COMPACT_ATOMS: atom_id res chain seq x y z
N ILE A 1 4.52 -42.57 -35.56
CA ILE A 1 3.65 -41.92 -36.59
C ILE A 1 3.67 -40.44 -36.30
N GLU A 2 4.57 -39.76 -37.03
CA GLU A 2 4.71 -38.30 -37.02
C GLU A 2 3.57 -37.64 -37.77
N GLN A 3 2.98 -36.59 -37.23
CA GLN A 3 2.25 -35.61 -38.04
C GLN A 3 2.83 -34.22 -37.79
N LYS A 4 3.55 -33.74 -38.80
CA LYS A 4 3.97 -32.35 -38.98
C LYS A 4 2.75 -31.49 -39.28
N THR A 5 2.52 -30.42 -38.50
CA THR A 5 1.55 -29.39 -38.84
C THR A 5 2.33 -28.11 -39.22
N LEU A 6 2.13 -27.67 -40.45
CA LEU A 6 2.67 -26.49 -41.11
C LEU A 6 2.06 -25.21 -40.50
N VAL A 7 2.91 -24.31 -40.02
CA VAL A 7 2.53 -22.95 -39.63
C VAL A 7 2.66 -22.02 -40.82
N THR A 8 1.56 -21.56 -41.38
CA THR A 8 1.49 -20.55 -42.44
C THR A 8 1.54 -19.13 -41.79
N ARG A 9 2.66 -18.44 -42.00
CA ARG A 9 2.80 -17.02 -41.71
C ARG A 9 1.95 -16.18 -42.68
N ARG A 10 0.91 -15.49 -42.22
CA ARG A 10 0.27 -14.37 -42.93
C ARG A 10 0.95 -13.07 -42.58
N LYS A 11 1.56 -12.43 -43.60
CA LYS A 11 2.06 -11.04 -43.53
C LYS A 11 0.88 -10.07 -43.50
N ALA A 12 0.79 -9.21 -42.50
CA ALA A 12 -0.11 -8.06 -42.49
C ALA A 12 0.54 -6.91 -43.31
N LYS A 13 -0.20 -6.38 -44.30
CA LYS A 13 0.14 -5.20 -45.08
C LYS A 13 -0.22 -3.95 -44.26
N THR A 14 0.76 -3.08 -44.09
CA THR A 14 0.59 -1.70 -43.65
C THR A 14 -0.10 -0.89 -44.75
N GLY A 15 -1.27 -0.35 -44.45
CA GLY A 15 -1.96 0.62 -45.29
C GLY A 15 -1.71 2.03 -44.79
N GLU A 16 -0.96 2.79 -45.57
CA GLU A 16 -0.80 4.22 -45.43
C GLU A 16 -2.05 4.96 -45.92
N THR A 17 -2.60 5.85 -45.13
CA THR A 17 -3.68 6.77 -45.51
C THR A 17 -3.07 8.12 -45.85
N PRO A 18 -3.31 8.71 -47.03
CA PRO A 18 -2.76 10.01 -47.40
C PRO A 18 -3.57 11.18 -46.85
N LEU A 19 -2.84 12.16 -46.37
CA LEU A 19 -3.33 13.48 -45.93
C LEU A 19 -3.92 14.27 -47.10
N VAL A 20 -5.18 14.64 -47.00
CA VAL A 20 -5.88 15.55 -47.91
C VAL A 20 -5.59 16.98 -47.52
N LYS A 21 -5.01 17.78 -48.41
CA LYS A 21 -4.90 19.26 -48.34
C LYS A 21 -6.18 19.87 -48.93
N PRO A 22 -6.77 20.92 -48.32
CA PRO A 22 -7.85 21.64 -48.96
C PRO A 22 -7.34 22.69 -49.97
N GLU A 23 -7.81 22.59 -51.22
CA GLU A 23 -7.62 23.57 -52.27
C GLU A 23 -8.49 24.83 -52.05
N LEU A 24 -7.85 26.01 -52.24
CA LEU A 24 -8.50 27.30 -52.32
C LEU A 24 -9.05 27.54 -53.75
N LYS A 25 -10.34 27.65 -53.88
CA LYS A 25 -10.99 28.08 -55.14
C LYS A 25 -10.82 29.58 -55.34
N LYS A 26 -10.30 29.94 -56.51
CA LYS A 26 -10.33 31.31 -57.11
C LYS A 26 -11.75 31.63 -57.62
N GLY A 27 -12.24 32.79 -57.26
CA GLY A 27 -13.45 33.38 -57.84
C GLY A 27 -13.20 34.83 -58.24
N SER A 28 -13.58 35.16 -59.47
CA SER A 28 -13.27 36.26 -60.34
C SER A 28 -13.92 37.60 -60.01
N SER A 29 -13.17 38.66 -60.33
CA SER A 29 -13.51 39.94 -60.97
C SER A 29 -14.79 40.71 -60.58
N ALA A 30 -14.57 41.98 -60.20
CA ALA A 30 -15.32 43.14 -60.72
C ALA A 30 -14.57 44.45 -60.45
N GLU A 31 -14.35 45.19 -61.50
CA GLU A 31 -13.77 46.54 -61.54
C GLU A 31 -14.65 47.57 -60.82
N LYS A 32 -14.04 48.56 -60.13
CA LYS A 32 -14.46 49.97 -60.22
C LYS A 32 -13.31 50.90 -59.83
N LYS A 33 -13.11 51.87 -60.72
CA LYS A 33 -12.21 53.01 -60.65
C LYS A 33 -12.56 53.95 -59.50
N THR A 34 -11.61 54.57 -58.81
CA THR A 34 -11.32 56.00 -58.89
C THR A 34 -10.57 56.53 -57.66
N ILE A 35 -9.61 57.42 -57.97
CA ILE A 35 -9.05 58.56 -57.22
C ILE A 35 -7.93 58.22 -56.20
N LYS A 36 -6.70 58.61 -56.62
CA LYS A 36 -5.50 58.77 -55.81
C LYS A 36 -5.53 60.07 -55.02
N PRO A 37 -5.04 60.05 -53.76
CA PRO A 37 -4.21 61.14 -53.28
C PRO A 37 -2.76 60.69 -53.15
N VAL A 38 -1.87 61.51 -53.57
CA VAL A 38 -0.42 61.38 -53.49
C VAL A 38 0.00 61.39 -52.03
N ARG A 39 0.44 60.26 -51.50
CA ARG A 39 1.22 60.19 -50.26
C ARG A 39 2.68 59.89 -50.62
N LYS A 40 3.54 60.83 -50.22
CA LYS A 40 5.02 60.61 -50.27
C LYS A 40 5.32 59.37 -49.44
N GLU A 41 5.89 58.35 -50.06
CA GLU A 41 6.44 57.19 -49.39
C GLU A 41 7.69 57.62 -48.63
N LEU A 42 7.63 57.64 -47.31
CA LEU A 42 8.79 57.69 -46.43
C LEU A 42 9.59 56.41 -46.63
N SER A 43 10.91 56.55 -46.73
CA SER A 43 11.77 55.40 -46.95
C SER A 43 11.67 54.41 -45.80
N LYS A 44 11.83 53.12 -46.10
CA LYS A 44 11.77 52.00 -45.07
C LYS A 44 12.74 52.20 -43.88
N LYS A 45 13.68 53.13 -44.02
CA LYS A 45 14.65 53.47 -42.98
C LYS A 45 14.08 54.44 -41.97
N GLU A 46 13.32 55.45 -42.41
CA GLU A 46 12.65 56.43 -41.55
C GLU A 46 11.44 55.87 -40.82
N GLN A 47 10.77 54.85 -41.39
CA GLN A 47 9.72 54.12 -40.68
C GLN A 47 10.25 53.25 -39.52
N ARG A 48 11.43 52.63 -39.68
CA ARG A 48 12.06 51.86 -38.60
C ARG A 48 12.63 52.70 -37.49
N GLU A 49 13.05 53.94 -37.77
CA GLU A 49 13.53 54.86 -36.72
C GLU A 49 12.36 55.42 -35.90
N LEU A 50 11.22 55.74 -36.50
CA LEU A 50 10.04 56.17 -35.81
C LEU A 50 9.34 55.10 -34.99
N GLU A 51 9.34 53.84 -35.46
CA GLU A 51 8.84 52.69 -34.68
C GLU A 51 9.78 52.32 -33.52
N GLY A 52 11.11 52.49 -33.69
CA GLY A 52 12.10 52.22 -32.64
C GLY A 52 12.05 53.24 -31.50
N GLU A 53 11.81 54.52 -31.79
CA GLU A 53 11.73 55.54 -30.73
C GLU A 53 10.40 55.51 -29.93
N SER A 54 9.30 55.07 -30.54
CA SER A 54 8.02 54.95 -29.82
C SER A 54 7.99 53.71 -28.90
N PHE A 55 8.78 52.65 -29.19
CA PHE A 55 8.87 51.45 -28.38
C PHE A 55 9.75 51.63 -27.12
N LEU A 56 10.76 52.51 -27.24
CA LEU A 56 11.73 52.76 -26.15
C LEU A 56 11.22 53.76 -25.09
N SER A 57 10.20 54.57 -25.42
CA SER A 57 9.68 55.57 -24.49
C SER A 57 8.66 55.02 -23.46
N ASN A 58 8.14 53.80 -23.64
CA ASN A 58 7.15 53.20 -22.77
C ASN A 58 7.71 52.03 -21.93
N VAL A 59 8.99 51.77 -21.98
CA VAL A 59 9.64 50.82 -21.03
C VAL A 59 10.08 51.65 -19.85
N GLU A 60 9.25 51.76 -18.83
CA GLU A 60 9.69 52.16 -17.50
C GLU A 60 10.89 51.26 -17.15
N LYS A 61 12.07 51.88 -17.00
CA LYS A 61 13.26 51.20 -16.50
C LYS A 61 12.93 50.77 -15.05
N GLN A 62 12.42 49.54 -14.91
CA GLN A 62 12.43 48.91 -13.61
C GLN A 62 13.90 48.76 -13.20
N GLU A 63 14.37 49.62 -12.36
CA GLU A 63 15.64 49.44 -11.69
C GLU A 63 15.55 48.14 -10.89
N PHE A 64 16.33 47.13 -11.32
CA PHE A 64 16.46 45.89 -10.57
C PHE A 64 17.18 46.22 -9.25
N VAL A 65 16.38 46.47 -8.21
CA VAL A 65 16.87 46.59 -6.84
C VAL A 65 17.23 45.18 -6.40
N ARG A 66 18.50 44.89 -6.25
CA ARG A 66 18.93 43.62 -5.67
C ARG A 66 18.33 43.52 -4.27
N PRO A 67 17.62 42.47 -3.93
CA PRO A 67 17.18 42.28 -2.55
C PRO A 67 18.41 42.20 -1.66
N THR A 68 18.55 43.17 -0.75
CA THR A 68 19.67 43.32 0.18
C THR A 68 19.43 42.51 1.46
N GLU A 69 18.26 41.93 1.64
CA GLU A 69 17.92 41.16 2.80
C GLU A 69 17.93 39.66 2.49
N PHE A 70 18.65 38.91 3.34
CA PHE A 70 18.67 37.46 3.28
C PHE A 70 17.29 36.93 3.69
N VAL A 71 16.59 36.29 2.77
CA VAL A 71 15.29 35.66 3.04
C VAL A 71 15.53 34.19 3.37
N ALA A 72 15.38 33.82 4.64
CA ALA A 72 15.41 32.43 5.04
C ALA A 72 14.21 31.66 4.39
N LYS A 73 14.52 30.59 3.68
CA LYS A 73 13.52 29.71 3.08
C LYS A 73 13.37 28.46 3.91
N THR A 74 12.15 27.97 4.06
CA THR A 74 11.89 26.62 4.55
C THR A 74 11.73 25.70 3.35
N ILE A 75 12.50 24.61 3.29
CA ILE A 75 12.45 23.61 2.24
C ILE A 75 12.20 22.22 2.83
N GLN A 76 11.44 21.42 2.12
CA GLN A 76 11.23 20.00 2.44
C GLN A 76 12.30 19.17 1.76
N ILE A 77 12.99 18.34 2.53
CA ILE A 77 14.14 17.55 2.10
C ILE A 77 13.73 16.08 2.10
N PRO A 78 13.72 15.41 0.92
CA PRO A 78 13.45 13.98 0.81
C PRO A 78 14.58 13.14 1.42
N ASP A 79 14.37 11.82 1.60
CA ASP A 79 15.36 10.88 2.17
C ASP A 79 16.71 10.92 1.46
N SER A 80 16.72 11.27 0.18
CA SER A 80 17.94 11.46 -0.62
C SER A 80 17.73 12.61 -1.60
N ILE A 81 18.66 13.56 -1.64
CA ILE A 81 18.65 14.73 -2.53
C ILE A 81 20.05 14.97 -3.10
N THR A 82 20.16 15.35 -4.37
CA THR A 82 21.46 15.71 -4.92
C THR A 82 21.89 17.11 -4.49
N VAL A 83 23.22 17.34 -4.39
CA VAL A 83 23.77 18.67 -4.07
C VAL A 83 23.26 19.75 -5.03
N SER A 84 23.08 19.42 -6.30
CA SER A 84 22.56 20.32 -7.33
C SER A 84 21.11 20.71 -7.09
N GLU A 85 20.24 19.75 -6.73
CA GLU A 85 18.84 20.00 -6.41
C GLU A 85 18.68 20.79 -5.12
N LEU A 86 19.47 20.46 -4.09
CA LEU A 86 19.51 21.20 -2.85
C LEU A 86 19.88 22.69 -3.09
N ALA A 87 20.92 22.93 -3.88
CA ALA A 87 21.35 24.28 -4.25
C ALA A 87 20.27 25.04 -5.03
N GLN A 88 19.56 24.36 -5.92
CA GLN A 88 18.45 24.95 -6.67
C GLN A 88 17.28 25.33 -5.78
N ASN A 89 16.87 24.44 -4.87
CA ASN A 89 15.79 24.68 -3.91
C ASN A 89 16.10 25.86 -2.99
N LEU A 90 17.33 25.96 -2.52
CA LEU A 90 17.82 27.08 -1.69
C LEU A 90 18.05 28.36 -2.50
N SER A 91 18.09 28.27 -3.84
CA SER A 91 18.47 29.39 -4.76
C SER A 91 19.90 29.91 -4.49
N VAL A 92 20.80 29.04 -4.08
CA VAL A 92 22.24 29.31 -3.88
C VAL A 92 23.06 28.63 -4.97
N LYS A 93 24.32 29.03 -5.11
CA LYS A 93 25.22 28.37 -6.06
C LYS A 93 25.64 27.01 -5.54
N GLY A 94 25.60 25.96 -6.38
CA GLY A 94 26.06 24.63 -5.98
C GLY A 94 27.48 24.57 -5.39
N ALA A 95 28.37 25.49 -5.84
CA ALA A 95 29.71 25.62 -5.28
C ALA A 95 29.72 26.09 -3.80
N GLU A 96 28.72 26.83 -3.36
CA GLU A 96 28.56 27.27 -1.97
C GLU A 96 28.13 26.10 -1.09
N VAL A 97 27.20 25.28 -1.58
CA VAL A 97 26.78 24.04 -0.89
C VAL A 97 27.94 23.05 -0.77
N VAL A 98 28.70 22.84 -1.85
CA VAL A 98 29.91 21.98 -1.84
C VAL A 98 30.95 22.51 -0.85
N LYS A 99 31.17 23.83 -0.80
CA LYS A 99 32.10 24.44 0.13
C LYS A 99 31.68 24.22 1.58
N GLN A 100 30.38 24.33 1.86
CA GLN A 100 29.84 24.10 3.21
C GLN A 100 29.97 22.63 3.62
N LEU A 101 29.66 21.69 2.70
CA LEU A 101 29.88 20.25 2.92
C LEU A 101 31.35 19.95 3.23
N MET A 102 32.29 20.57 2.49
CA MET A 102 33.72 20.42 2.74
C MET A 102 34.12 20.96 4.13
N SER A 103 33.53 22.07 4.58
CA SER A 103 33.80 22.61 5.94
C SER A 103 33.31 21.67 7.04
N MET A 104 32.27 20.86 6.77
CA MET A 104 31.75 19.84 7.67
C MET A 104 32.49 18.48 7.54
N GLY A 105 33.52 18.42 6.68
CA GLY A 105 34.31 17.20 6.46
C GLY A 105 33.71 16.20 5.47
N VAL A 106 32.64 16.57 4.79
CA VAL A 106 31.99 15.73 3.78
C VAL A 106 32.46 16.13 2.38
N MET A 107 33.15 15.22 1.69
CA MET A 107 33.55 15.44 0.28
C MET A 107 32.40 15.05 -0.63
N ALA A 108 31.74 16.01 -1.25
CA ALA A 108 30.65 15.76 -2.18
C ALA A 108 30.84 16.51 -3.50
N THR A 109 30.40 15.89 -4.60
CA THR A 109 30.30 16.49 -5.92
C THR A 109 28.87 16.97 -6.18
N LEU A 110 28.67 17.84 -7.20
CA LEU A 110 27.35 18.41 -7.51
C LEU A 110 26.25 17.37 -7.80
N ASN A 111 26.62 16.23 -8.35
CA ASN A 111 25.67 15.18 -8.70
C ASN A 111 25.59 14.05 -7.66
N GLN A 112 26.29 14.19 -6.54
CA GLN A 112 26.27 13.18 -5.49
C GLN A 112 25.01 13.31 -4.65
N PRO A 113 24.31 12.19 -4.36
CA PRO A 113 23.18 12.19 -3.45
C PRO A 113 23.70 12.39 -2.00
N LEU A 114 22.98 13.20 -1.26
CA LEU A 114 23.14 13.42 0.18
C LEU A 114 22.00 12.70 0.90
N ASP A 115 22.28 12.18 2.07
CA ASP A 115 21.29 11.72 3.03
C ASP A 115 20.53 12.91 3.64
N GLN A 116 19.33 12.66 4.11
CA GLN A 116 18.40 13.67 4.62
C GLN A 116 19.03 14.50 5.75
N ASP A 117 19.67 13.81 6.71
CA ASP A 117 20.27 14.47 7.88
C ASP A 117 21.40 15.43 7.49
N THR A 118 22.28 15.00 6.61
CA THR A 118 23.36 15.85 6.09
C THR A 118 22.81 17.03 5.30
N ALA A 119 21.76 16.83 4.51
CA ALA A 119 21.15 17.91 3.73
C ALA A 119 20.44 18.93 4.64
N ILE A 120 19.79 18.50 5.72
CA ILE A 120 19.17 19.39 6.73
C ILE A 120 20.25 20.24 7.40
N LEU A 121 21.33 19.61 7.88
CA LEU A 121 22.43 20.32 8.55
C LEU A 121 23.07 21.39 7.64
N VAL A 122 23.33 21.06 6.38
CA VAL A 122 23.89 22.02 5.40
C VAL A 122 22.92 23.17 5.14
N THR A 123 21.62 22.89 5.11
CA THR A 123 20.58 23.89 4.89
C THR A 123 20.52 24.88 6.06
N GLU A 124 20.64 24.41 7.29
CA GLU A 124 20.66 25.23 8.50
C GLU A 124 21.93 26.08 8.57
N GLU A 125 23.09 25.53 8.24
CA GLU A 125 24.37 26.25 8.19
C GLU A 125 24.37 27.36 7.12
N LEU A 126 23.60 27.19 6.04
CA LEU A 126 23.39 28.23 5.03
C LEU A 126 22.34 29.28 5.45
N GLY A 127 21.78 29.17 6.67
CA GLY A 127 20.80 30.10 7.22
C GLY A 127 19.37 29.88 6.75
N HIS A 128 19.07 28.74 6.17
CA HIS A 128 17.74 28.31 5.76
C HIS A 128 17.18 27.29 6.75
N LYS A 129 15.91 26.94 6.63
CA LYS A 129 15.28 25.91 7.45
C LYS A 129 15.03 24.66 6.61
N GLY A 130 15.63 23.53 6.98
CA GLY A 130 15.36 22.22 6.40
C GLY A 130 14.31 21.47 7.23
N GLU A 131 13.25 20.97 6.60
CA GLU A 131 12.28 20.08 7.23
C GLU A 131 12.29 18.74 6.46
N PRO A 132 12.23 17.61 7.15
CA PRO A 132 12.13 16.33 6.46
C PRO A 132 10.84 16.29 5.64
N ALA A 133 10.94 15.89 4.38
CA ALA A 133 9.77 15.66 3.55
C ALA A 133 9.11 14.37 4.04
N VAL A 134 7.94 14.48 4.62
CA VAL A 134 7.10 13.33 4.93
C VAL A 134 6.61 12.79 3.60
N LYS A 135 7.00 11.57 3.25
CA LYS A 135 6.37 10.85 2.15
C LYS A 135 4.95 10.51 2.57
N VAL A 136 4.02 11.37 2.24
CA VAL A 136 2.60 11.02 2.33
C VAL A 136 2.35 10.06 1.18
N GLU A 137 2.17 8.78 1.49
CA GLU A 137 1.84 7.79 0.47
C GLU A 137 0.50 8.15 -0.17
N VAL A 138 0.33 7.76 -1.44
CA VAL A 138 -0.91 8.09 -2.18
C VAL A 138 -2.13 7.49 -1.46
N GLU A 139 -1.92 6.36 -0.78
CA GLU A 139 -2.91 5.72 0.06
C GLU A 139 -3.34 6.60 1.24
N ASP A 140 -2.41 7.24 1.93
CA ASP A 140 -2.73 8.15 3.05
C ASP A 140 -3.53 9.37 2.57
N GLN A 141 -3.15 9.94 1.42
CA GLN A 141 -3.90 11.04 0.81
C GLN A 141 -5.31 10.62 0.40
N LEU A 142 -5.47 9.39 -0.10
CA LEU A 142 -6.77 8.84 -0.44
C LEU A 142 -7.62 8.60 0.82
N MET A 143 -7.01 8.14 1.91
CA MET A 143 -7.67 7.96 3.21
C MET A 143 -8.17 9.29 3.78
N GLU A 144 -7.38 10.36 3.71
CA GLU A 144 -7.80 11.70 4.13
C GLU A 144 -8.96 12.25 3.29
N LEU A 145 -9.01 11.91 2.00
CA LEU A 145 -10.10 12.33 1.10
C LEU A 145 -11.39 11.53 1.31
N VAL A 146 -11.31 10.35 1.93
CA VAL A 146 -12.48 9.51 2.24
C VAL A 146 -13.13 10.01 3.53
N THR A 147 -14.08 10.91 3.40
CA THR A 147 -14.92 11.33 4.53
C THR A 147 -16.14 10.42 4.64
N TYR A 148 -16.28 9.74 5.76
CA TYR A 148 -17.47 8.96 6.08
C TYR A 148 -18.50 9.87 6.74
N ASN A 149 -19.66 10.02 6.09
CA ASN A 149 -20.80 10.77 6.63
C ASN A 149 -21.83 9.77 7.18
N GLY A 150 -21.73 9.44 8.44
CA GLY A 150 -22.67 8.51 9.10
C GLY A 150 -22.20 8.12 10.50
N GLU A 151 -23.12 7.56 11.27
CA GLU A 151 -22.79 6.96 12.55
C GLU A 151 -22.08 5.62 12.31
N GLU A 152 -21.14 5.30 13.17
CA GLU A 152 -20.51 3.99 13.22
C GLU A 152 -21.51 2.97 13.81
N GLU A 153 -21.65 1.86 13.12
CA GLU A 153 -22.49 0.74 13.56
C GLU A 153 -21.61 -0.46 13.93
N PRO A 154 -22.01 -1.30 14.90
CA PRO A 154 -21.28 -2.53 15.23
C PRO A 154 -21.13 -3.42 14.00
N ARG A 155 -19.93 -3.99 13.82
CA ARG A 155 -19.65 -4.94 12.75
C ARG A 155 -19.22 -6.31 13.28
N ASN A 156 -19.41 -7.31 12.45
CA ASN A 156 -18.96 -8.67 12.74
C ASN A 156 -17.41 -8.73 12.79
N PRO A 157 -16.85 -9.55 13.72
CA PRO A 157 -15.43 -9.78 13.79
C PRO A 157 -14.91 -10.56 12.57
N VAL A 158 -13.70 -10.23 12.17
CA VAL A 158 -12.92 -10.97 11.18
C VAL A 158 -11.82 -11.73 11.90
N VAL A 159 -11.78 -13.04 11.75
CA VAL A 159 -10.90 -13.93 12.50
C VAL A 159 -10.01 -14.71 11.56
N SER A 160 -8.70 -14.68 11.77
CA SER A 160 -7.77 -15.58 11.06
C SER A 160 -7.48 -16.82 11.89
N VAL A 161 -7.29 -17.95 11.20
CA VAL A 161 -6.92 -19.23 11.84
C VAL A 161 -5.49 -19.56 11.44
N LEU A 162 -4.59 -19.51 12.43
CA LEU A 162 -3.16 -19.73 12.28
C LEU A 162 -2.71 -20.98 13.04
N GLY A 163 -1.53 -21.49 12.72
CA GLY A 163 -0.92 -22.63 13.40
C GLY A 163 -0.15 -23.54 12.42
N HIS A 164 0.46 -24.59 12.96
CA HIS A 164 1.25 -25.53 12.17
C HIS A 164 0.39 -26.37 11.20
N VAL A 165 1.03 -26.95 10.18
CA VAL A 165 0.43 -28.00 9.32
C VAL A 165 0.05 -29.17 10.23
N ASP A 166 -0.99 -29.92 9.90
CA ASP A 166 -1.48 -31.09 10.66
C ASP A 166 -1.97 -30.85 12.10
N HIS A 167 -2.01 -29.60 12.58
CA HIS A 167 -2.66 -29.25 13.86
C HIS A 167 -4.20 -29.21 13.80
N GLY A 168 -4.77 -29.47 12.61
CA GLY A 168 -6.22 -29.61 12.42
C GLY A 168 -6.97 -28.31 12.16
N LYS A 169 -6.29 -27.26 11.64
CA LYS A 169 -6.94 -26.00 11.21
C LYS A 169 -8.08 -26.22 10.22
N THR A 170 -7.79 -26.93 9.11
CA THR A 170 -8.80 -27.21 8.06
C THR A 170 -9.95 -28.05 8.63
N THR A 171 -9.67 -29.02 9.49
CA THR A 171 -10.70 -29.82 10.16
C THR A 171 -11.60 -28.98 11.07
N LEU A 172 -11.02 -28.04 11.83
CA LEU A 172 -11.76 -27.10 12.66
C LEU A 172 -12.68 -26.22 11.80
N LEU A 173 -12.15 -25.68 10.72
CA LEU A 173 -12.90 -24.82 9.82
C LEU A 173 -14.01 -25.58 9.08
N ASP A 174 -13.75 -26.80 8.66
CA ASP A 174 -14.76 -27.68 8.04
C ASP A 174 -15.90 -27.98 8.99
N PHE A 175 -15.59 -28.22 10.27
CA PHE A 175 -16.61 -28.41 11.30
C PHE A 175 -17.48 -27.15 11.46
N ILE A 176 -16.86 -25.99 11.55
CA ILE A 176 -17.56 -24.70 11.68
C ILE A 176 -18.43 -24.40 10.46
N ARG A 177 -17.96 -24.75 9.27
CA ARG A 177 -18.71 -24.59 8.00
C ARG A 177 -19.84 -25.60 7.82
N ASN A 178 -19.86 -26.69 8.56
CA ASN A 178 -20.62 -27.91 8.24
C ASN A 178 -20.32 -28.42 6.81
N ALA A 179 -19.06 -28.39 6.38
CA ALA A 179 -18.58 -28.75 5.06
C ALA A 179 -17.41 -29.76 5.16
N ASN A 180 -17.01 -30.32 4.05
CA ASN A 180 -15.91 -31.27 4.00
C ASN A 180 -14.93 -30.85 2.87
N VAL A 181 -14.33 -29.70 3.04
CA VAL A 181 -13.42 -29.11 2.05
C VAL A 181 -12.05 -29.83 2.05
N ALA A 182 -11.58 -30.24 3.24
CA ALA A 182 -10.33 -30.99 3.39
C ALA A 182 -10.29 -32.28 2.53
N ALA A 183 -11.44 -32.93 2.32
CA ALA A 183 -11.51 -34.13 1.48
C ALA A 183 -11.41 -33.84 -0.02
N GLY A 184 -11.59 -32.60 -0.45
CA GLY A 184 -11.54 -32.15 -1.84
C GLY A 184 -10.24 -31.48 -2.25
N GLU A 185 -9.37 -31.12 -1.30
CA GLU A 185 -8.09 -30.50 -1.55
C GLU A 185 -6.95 -31.55 -1.64
N ASP A 186 -5.99 -31.31 -2.56
CA ASP A 186 -4.82 -32.16 -2.73
C ASP A 186 -3.98 -32.18 -1.44
N GLY A 187 -3.87 -33.35 -0.82
CA GLY A 187 -3.16 -33.55 0.44
C GLY A 187 -3.95 -33.18 1.71
N GLY A 188 -5.24 -32.81 1.60
CA GLY A 188 -6.08 -32.48 2.76
C GLY A 188 -5.67 -31.21 3.52
N ILE A 189 -4.95 -30.30 2.87
CA ILE A 189 -4.45 -29.03 3.44
C ILE A 189 -4.95 -27.84 2.67
N THR A 190 -5.21 -26.74 3.36
CA THR A 190 -5.58 -25.47 2.73
C THR A 190 -4.40 -24.89 1.95
N GLN A 191 -4.59 -24.66 0.65
CA GLN A 191 -3.56 -24.11 -0.25
C GLN A 191 -3.88 -22.70 -0.74
N LYS A 192 -5.12 -22.24 -0.62
CA LYS A 192 -5.59 -20.92 -1.02
C LYS A 192 -6.18 -20.18 0.17
N ILE A 193 -6.11 -18.84 0.15
CA ILE A 193 -6.84 -18.07 1.15
C ILE A 193 -8.33 -18.25 0.90
N GLY A 194 -9.04 -18.74 1.91
CA GLY A 194 -10.48 -18.85 1.92
C GLY A 194 -11.07 -17.83 2.88
N ALA A 195 -12.10 -17.08 2.46
CA ALA A 195 -12.87 -16.24 3.35
C ALA A 195 -14.32 -16.70 3.35
N TYR A 196 -14.91 -16.84 4.53
CA TYR A 196 -16.31 -17.25 4.67
C TYR A 196 -16.92 -16.73 5.96
N GLN A 197 -18.24 -16.73 6.03
CA GLN A 197 -18.98 -16.33 7.22
C GLN A 197 -19.64 -17.55 7.86
N ALA A 198 -19.47 -17.69 9.17
CA ALA A 198 -20.17 -18.67 9.97
C ALA A 198 -21.20 -17.96 10.87
N LYS A 199 -22.41 -18.48 10.89
CA LYS A 199 -23.47 -18.01 11.81
C LYS A 199 -23.39 -18.84 13.09
N THR A 200 -23.18 -18.17 14.20
CA THR A 200 -23.21 -18.77 15.54
C THR A 200 -24.49 -18.35 16.27
N GLU A 201 -24.75 -18.94 17.43
CA GLU A 201 -25.89 -18.56 18.29
C GLU A 201 -25.76 -17.09 18.77
N GLN A 202 -24.54 -16.56 18.87
CA GLN A 202 -24.22 -15.23 19.40
C GLN A 202 -23.98 -14.17 18.33
N GLY A 203 -23.89 -14.56 17.05
CA GLY A 203 -23.66 -13.62 15.96
C GLY A 203 -23.06 -14.27 14.72
N THR A 204 -22.58 -13.43 13.83
CA THR A 204 -21.89 -13.87 12.61
C THR A 204 -20.40 -13.57 12.76
N ILE A 205 -19.55 -14.54 12.47
CA ILE A 205 -18.09 -14.39 12.47
C ILE A 205 -17.59 -14.62 11.04
N ALA A 206 -16.71 -13.74 10.54
CA ALA A 206 -16.02 -13.92 9.29
C ALA A 206 -14.66 -14.58 9.53
N PHE A 207 -14.44 -15.73 8.92
CA PHE A 207 -13.16 -16.45 9.03
C PHE A 207 -12.31 -16.25 7.79
N ILE A 208 -11.00 -16.06 8.02
CA ILE A 208 -9.96 -16.09 6.98
C ILE A 208 -9.11 -17.34 7.22
N ASP A 209 -9.18 -18.27 6.28
CA ASP A 209 -8.38 -19.48 6.29
C ASP A 209 -7.07 -19.24 5.55
N THR A 210 -5.95 -19.48 6.22
CA THR A 210 -4.62 -19.26 5.67
C THR A 210 -3.83 -20.57 5.57
N PRO A 211 -3.07 -20.77 4.46
CA PRO A 211 -2.20 -21.94 4.32
C PRO A 211 -1.19 -22.04 5.46
N GLY A 212 -1.08 -23.25 6.08
CA GLY A 212 -0.14 -23.50 7.17
C GLY A 212 1.31 -23.67 6.74
N HIS A 213 1.60 -23.84 5.46
CA HIS A 213 2.94 -24.18 4.95
C HIS A 213 3.92 -23.01 5.05
N ALA A 214 5.20 -23.27 5.37
CA ALA A 214 6.24 -22.24 5.56
C ALA A 214 6.41 -21.29 4.35
N ALA A 215 6.17 -21.78 3.13
CA ALA A 215 6.25 -20.98 1.91
C ALA A 215 5.25 -19.78 1.85
N PHE A 216 4.25 -19.74 2.75
CA PHE A 216 3.19 -18.74 2.75
C PHE A 216 3.27 -17.77 3.95
N SER A 217 4.49 -17.45 4.43
CA SER A 217 4.70 -16.54 5.56
C SER A 217 4.09 -15.16 5.33
N GLU A 218 4.30 -14.56 4.16
CA GLU A 218 3.73 -13.25 3.80
C GLU A 218 2.19 -13.27 3.76
N VAL A 219 1.62 -14.40 3.36
CA VAL A 219 0.16 -14.61 3.34
C VAL A 219 -0.41 -14.64 4.76
N ARG A 220 0.29 -15.32 5.70
CA ARG A 220 -0.08 -15.33 7.11
C ARG A 220 0.04 -13.95 7.76
N ALA A 221 1.12 -13.22 7.47
CA ALA A 221 1.30 -11.84 7.94
C ALA A 221 0.18 -10.94 7.44
N ARG A 222 -0.18 -11.02 6.15
CA ARG A 222 -1.28 -10.26 5.57
C ARG A 222 -2.63 -10.67 6.16
N GLY A 223 -2.84 -11.98 6.40
CA GLY A 223 -4.03 -12.49 7.08
C GLY A 223 -4.16 -11.91 8.48
N ALA A 224 -3.11 -11.95 9.31
CA ALA A 224 -3.12 -11.37 10.65
C ALA A 224 -3.38 -9.85 10.64
N ASN A 225 -2.69 -9.10 9.77
CA ASN A 225 -2.87 -7.64 9.64
C ASN A 225 -4.28 -7.22 9.17
N SER A 226 -5.05 -8.14 8.60
CA SER A 226 -6.38 -7.87 8.05
C SER A 226 -7.51 -8.40 8.92
N THR A 227 -7.21 -8.90 10.11
CA THR A 227 -8.17 -9.52 11.03
C THR A 227 -8.15 -8.84 12.40
N ASP A 228 -9.26 -9.00 13.12
CA ASP A 228 -9.46 -8.42 14.44
C ASP A 228 -8.99 -9.36 15.55
N ILE A 229 -9.07 -10.67 15.32
CA ILE A 229 -8.74 -11.72 16.30
C ILE A 229 -8.02 -12.85 15.56
N VAL A 230 -7.05 -13.45 16.21
CA VAL A 230 -6.33 -14.64 15.72
C VAL A 230 -6.69 -15.86 16.57
N ILE A 231 -7.16 -16.93 15.93
CA ILE A 231 -7.24 -18.26 16.56
C ILE A 231 -5.95 -19.01 16.26
N LEU A 232 -5.17 -19.28 17.28
CA LEU A 232 -3.95 -20.08 17.18
C LEU A 232 -4.25 -21.54 17.50
N VAL A 233 -4.22 -22.40 16.50
CA VAL A 233 -4.49 -23.83 16.65
C VAL A 233 -3.18 -24.58 16.95
N VAL A 234 -3.10 -25.22 18.10
CA VAL A 234 -1.97 -26.02 18.56
C VAL A 234 -2.46 -27.42 18.89
N ALA A 235 -1.80 -28.45 18.37
CA ALA A 235 -2.16 -29.82 18.70
C ALA A 235 -1.57 -30.22 20.06
N ALA A 236 -2.41 -30.79 20.91
CA ALA A 236 -2.04 -31.18 22.29
C ALA A 236 -0.98 -32.31 22.34
N ASP A 237 -0.92 -33.14 21.32
CA ASP A 237 0.02 -34.23 21.17
C ASP A 237 1.40 -33.80 20.68
N ASP A 238 1.48 -32.72 19.90
CA ASP A 238 2.70 -32.29 19.20
C ASP A 238 3.36 -31.07 19.88
N GLY A 239 2.55 -30.16 20.44
CA GLY A 239 3.01 -28.96 21.14
C GLY A 239 3.44 -27.84 20.19
N LEU A 240 4.40 -26.99 20.63
CA LEU A 240 4.85 -25.80 19.92
C LEU A 240 5.78 -26.15 18.77
N GLN A 241 5.41 -25.80 17.55
CA GLN A 241 6.17 -26.01 16.34
C GLN A 241 6.72 -24.68 15.76
N PRO A 242 7.81 -24.68 14.94
CA PRO A 242 8.40 -23.45 14.41
C PRO A 242 7.40 -22.55 13.64
N GLN A 243 6.47 -23.13 12.91
CA GLN A 243 5.43 -22.38 12.20
C GLN A 243 4.39 -21.74 13.16
N THR A 244 4.19 -22.34 14.33
CA THR A 244 3.37 -21.77 15.39
C THR A 244 4.06 -20.55 16.02
N GLU A 245 5.38 -20.63 16.23
CA GLU A 245 6.17 -19.48 16.70
C GLU A 245 6.14 -18.30 15.72
N GLU A 246 6.23 -18.59 14.44
CA GLU A 246 6.10 -17.59 13.38
C GLU A 246 4.70 -16.94 13.39
N ALA A 247 3.64 -17.76 13.53
CA ALA A 247 2.27 -17.27 13.62
C ALA A 247 2.06 -16.33 14.82
N ILE A 248 2.62 -16.67 15.97
CA ILE A 248 2.61 -15.81 17.17
C ILE A 248 3.32 -14.48 16.89
N SER A 249 4.47 -14.53 16.22
CA SER A 249 5.23 -13.31 15.89
C SER A 249 4.46 -12.40 14.94
N HIS A 250 3.74 -12.95 13.96
CA HIS A 250 2.88 -12.19 13.06
C HIS A 250 1.68 -11.56 13.78
N ALA A 251 1.01 -12.30 14.64
CA ALA A 251 -0.13 -11.80 15.41
C ALA A 251 0.30 -10.68 16.38
N LYS A 252 1.44 -10.84 17.05
CA LYS A 252 2.00 -9.80 17.93
C LYS A 252 2.44 -8.55 17.15
N ALA A 253 3.05 -8.73 15.97
CA ALA A 253 3.45 -7.60 15.12
C ALA A 253 2.25 -6.82 14.58
N ALA A 254 1.11 -7.48 14.42
CA ALA A 254 -0.16 -6.89 14.02
C ALA A 254 -0.96 -6.29 15.19
N ASP A 255 -0.50 -6.47 16.43
CA ASP A 255 -1.19 -6.07 17.68
C ASP A 255 -2.63 -6.64 17.79
N VAL A 256 -2.80 -7.89 17.34
CA VAL A 256 -4.10 -8.58 17.31
C VAL A 256 -4.19 -9.58 18.47
N PRO A 257 -5.30 -9.59 19.24
CA PRO A 257 -5.50 -10.55 20.32
C PRO A 257 -5.52 -11.99 19.82
N ILE A 258 -4.95 -12.89 20.62
CA ILE A 258 -4.78 -14.30 20.29
C ILE A 258 -5.64 -15.15 21.22
N VAL A 259 -6.51 -15.99 20.67
CA VAL A 259 -7.22 -17.06 21.36
C VAL A 259 -6.56 -18.39 20.98
N VAL A 260 -6.13 -19.17 21.95
CA VAL A 260 -5.45 -20.46 21.73
C VAL A 260 -6.44 -21.61 21.76
N ALA A 261 -6.55 -22.31 20.64
CA ALA A 261 -7.33 -23.55 20.52
C ALA A 261 -6.38 -24.76 20.62
N VAL A 262 -6.38 -25.44 21.76
CA VAL A 262 -5.58 -26.65 21.97
C VAL A 262 -6.36 -27.84 21.42
N ASN A 263 -6.01 -28.25 20.21
CA ASN A 263 -6.74 -29.27 19.43
C ASN A 263 -6.24 -30.69 19.70
N LYS A 264 -7.00 -31.68 19.21
CA LYS A 264 -6.75 -33.12 19.35
C LYS A 264 -6.79 -33.63 20.80
N MET A 265 -7.64 -33.00 21.62
CA MET A 265 -7.86 -33.45 23.01
C MET A 265 -8.50 -34.85 23.12
N ASP A 266 -8.93 -35.42 22.00
CA ASP A 266 -9.43 -36.79 21.88
C ASP A 266 -8.33 -37.86 21.86
N ARG A 267 -7.05 -37.50 21.78
CA ARG A 267 -5.91 -38.40 21.80
C ARG A 267 -5.45 -38.72 23.20
N GLU A 268 -4.96 -39.94 23.41
CA GLU A 268 -4.44 -40.38 24.73
C GLU A 268 -3.16 -39.64 25.15
N GLU A 269 -2.38 -39.15 24.16
CA GLU A 269 -1.14 -38.40 24.34
C GLU A 269 -1.34 -36.89 24.52
N ALA A 270 -2.59 -36.42 24.60
CA ALA A 270 -2.91 -35.01 24.71
C ALA A 270 -2.51 -34.44 26.09
N ASP A 271 -1.64 -33.42 26.08
CA ASP A 271 -1.17 -32.73 27.27
C ASP A 271 -1.33 -31.20 27.13
N ILE A 272 -2.38 -30.65 27.72
CA ILE A 272 -2.66 -29.22 27.70
C ILE A 272 -1.67 -28.41 28.54
N GLU A 273 -1.19 -28.96 29.67
CA GLU A 273 -0.26 -28.25 30.55
C GLU A 273 1.11 -28.08 29.93
N LYS A 274 1.54 -29.04 29.13
CA LYS A 274 2.75 -28.93 28.30
C LYS A 274 2.60 -27.77 27.32
N VAL A 275 1.48 -27.69 26.58
CA VAL A 275 1.22 -26.64 25.59
C VAL A 275 1.16 -25.26 26.27
N LYS A 276 0.46 -25.14 27.42
CA LYS A 276 0.43 -23.89 28.20
C LYS A 276 1.83 -23.43 28.62
N THR A 277 2.66 -24.36 29.09
CA THR A 277 4.05 -24.06 29.51
C THR A 277 4.90 -23.59 28.33
N GLU A 278 4.83 -24.27 27.18
CA GLU A 278 5.59 -23.93 25.98
C GLU A 278 5.18 -22.55 25.44
N LEU A 279 3.88 -22.25 25.38
CA LEU A 279 3.37 -20.98 24.89
C LEU A 279 3.63 -19.82 25.87
N SER A 280 3.64 -20.08 27.18
CA SER A 280 4.01 -19.08 28.18
C SER A 280 5.45 -18.60 28.03
N ASN A 281 6.37 -19.44 27.56
CA ASN A 281 7.75 -19.05 27.21
C ASN A 281 7.79 -18.09 26.01
N LYS A 282 6.71 -18.00 25.25
CA LYS A 282 6.53 -17.05 24.14
C LYS A 282 5.65 -15.87 24.52
N GLU A 283 5.48 -15.61 25.81
CA GLU A 283 4.67 -14.51 26.37
C GLU A 283 3.16 -14.61 26.07
N LEU A 284 2.66 -15.80 25.78
CA LEU A 284 1.23 -16.11 25.75
C LEU A 284 0.87 -16.80 27.07
N ILE A 285 0.57 -15.99 28.08
CA ILE A 285 0.29 -16.45 29.43
C ILE A 285 -1.21 -16.74 29.55
N PRO A 286 -1.59 -17.96 29.97
CA PRO A 286 -2.99 -18.32 30.20
C PRO A 286 -3.67 -17.42 31.23
N GLU A 287 -4.97 -17.20 31.12
CA GLU A 287 -5.80 -16.49 32.12
C GLU A 287 -5.69 -17.16 33.50
N ASP A 288 -5.68 -18.50 33.57
CA ASP A 288 -5.50 -19.28 34.81
C ASP A 288 -4.21 -18.95 35.56
N TRP A 289 -3.17 -18.46 34.84
CA TRP A 289 -1.86 -18.06 35.39
C TRP A 289 -1.72 -16.55 35.53
N GLY A 290 -2.81 -15.80 35.37
CA GLY A 290 -2.86 -14.34 35.48
C GLY A 290 -2.48 -13.58 34.20
N GLY A 291 -2.50 -14.25 33.07
CA GLY A 291 -2.33 -13.65 31.74
C GLY A 291 -3.64 -13.12 31.16
N GLN A 292 -3.62 -12.84 29.86
CA GLN A 292 -4.76 -12.30 29.09
C GLN A 292 -5.20 -13.24 27.96
N THR A 293 -4.50 -14.36 27.75
CA THR A 293 -4.76 -15.25 26.63
C THR A 293 -5.65 -16.40 27.05
N GLN A 294 -6.74 -16.61 26.32
CA GLN A 294 -7.64 -17.73 26.57
C GLN A 294 -7.10 -19.01 25.92
N PHE A 295 -7.11 -20.12 26.68
CA PHE A 295 -6.70 -21.44 26.23
C PHE A 295 -7.87 -22.40 26.30
N LEU A 296 -8.34 -22.85 25.16
CA LEU A 296 -9.54 -23.66 25.03
C LEU A 296 -9.19 -25.06 24.51
N PRO A 297 -9.47 -26.12 25.32
CA PRO A 297 -9.30 -27.48 24.84
C PRO A 297 -10.41 -27.85 23.85
N ILE A 298 -10.04 -28.32 22.68
CA ILE A 298 -10.99 -28.68 21.63
C ILE A 298 -10.66 -30.04 21.00
N SER A 299 -11.67 -30.65 20.38
CA SER A 299 -11.48 -31.70 19.40
C SER A 299 -12.22 -31.33 18.13
N ALA A 300 -11.46 -30.87 17.13
CA ALA A 300 -12.03 -30.53 15.83
C ALA A 300 -12.68 -31.73 15.13
N LEU A 301 -12.22 -32.95 15.43
CA LEU A 301 -12.76 -34.19 14.86
C LEU A 301 -14.13 -34.57 15.46
N LYS A 302 -14.27 -34.44 16.80
CA LYS A 302 -15.51 -34.77 17.54
C LYS A 302 -16.48 -33.61 17.65
N GLY A 303 -15.98 -32.38 17.50
CA GLY A 303 -16.75 -31.14 17.71
C GLY A 303 -16.78 -30.65 19.15
N ASP A 304 -16.06 -31.31 20.05
CA ASP A 304 -16.04 -30.95 21.48
C ASP A 304 -15.26 -29.62 21.64
N GLY A 305 -15.75 -28.72 22.52
CA GLY A 305 -15.12 -27.45 22.84
C GLY A 305 -15.19 -26.37 21.76
N ILE A 306 -15.79 -26.64 20.59
CA ILE A 306 -15.85 -25.66 19.49
C ILE A 306 -16.85 -24.55 19.80
N LYS A 307 -17.94 -24.87 20.47
CA LYS A 307 -18.92 -23.87 20.87
C LYS A 307 -18.30 -22.86 21.84
N GLU A 308 -17.60 -23.36 22.84
CA GLU A 308 -16.86 -22.56 23.81
C GLU A 308 -15.78 -21.68 23.14
N LEU A 309 -15.10 -22.20 22.11
CA LEU A 309 -14.15 -21.43 21.32
C LEU A 309 -14.83 -20.27 20.59
N LEU A 310 -15.99 -20.50 19.98
CA LEU A 310 -16.73 -19.44 19.29
C LEU A 310 -17.30 -18.41 20.25
N GLU A 311 -17.71 -18.83 21.46
CA GLU A 311 -18.13 -17.94 22.54
C GLU A 311 -16.98 -17.04 23.01
N ALA A 312 -15.78 -17.60 23.20
CA ALA A 312 -14.60 -16.86 23.60
C ALA A 312 -14.21 -15.81 22.53
N VAL A 313 -14.25 -16.18 21.26
CA VAL A 313 -13.99 -15.25 20.16
C VAL A 313 -15.01 -14.12 20.09
N THR A 314 -16.29 -14.42 20.36
CA THR A 314 -17.35 -13.40 20.37
C THR A 314 -17.16 -12.44 21.56
N LEU A 315 -16.80 -12.97 22.73
CA LEU A 315 -16.53 -12.17 23.91
C LEU A 315 -15.34 -11.22 23.68
N GLU A 316 -14.27 -11.72 23.07
CA GLU A 316 -13.10 -10.90 22.69
C GLU A 316 -13.49 -9.80 21.69
N ALA A 317 -14.34 -10.12 20.71
CA ALA A 317 -14.88 -9.16 19.77
C ALA A 317 -15.72 -8.06 20.42
N GLU A 318 -16.48 -8.38 21.46
CA GLU A 318 -17.24 -7.41 22.25
C GLU A 318 -16.31 -6.46 23.02
N VAL A 319 -15.23 -6.98 23.59
CA VAL A 319 -14.22 -6.17 24.31
C VAL A 319 -13.55 -5.18 23.35
N LEU A 320 -13.32 -5.57 22.08
CA LEU A 320 -12.74 -4.72 21.06
C LEU A 320 -13.69 -3.62 20.54
N GLU A 321 -14.98 -3.66 20.88
CA GLU A 321 -16.00 -2.70 20.41
C GLU A 321 -15.94 -2.43 18.89
N LEU A 322 -15.90 -3.48 18.08
CA LEU A 322 -15.72 -3.37 16.63
C LEU A 322 -16.85 -2.58 15.95
N LYS A 323 -16.50 -1.48 15.30
CA LYS A 323 -17.42 -0.57 14.61
C LYS A 323 -16.98 -0.32 13.17
N ALA A 324 -17.93 -0.01 12.30
CA ALA A 324 -17.65 0.39 10.91
C ALA A 324 -18.75 1.32 10.37
N HIS A 325 -18.40 2.10 9.37
CA HIS A 325 -19.36 2.88 8.60
C HIS A 325 -19.99 2.01 7.51
N HIS A 326 -21.31 1.81 7.57
CA HIS A 326 -22.04 1.04 6.55
C HIS A 326 -22.36 1.84 5.28
N LYS A 327 -22.25 3.16 5.33
CA LYS A 327 -22.55 4.06 4.22
C LYS A 327 -21.31 4.87 3.86
N GLY A 328 -20.92 4.83 2.60
CA GLY A 328 -19.77 5.56 2.10
C GLY A 328 -18.94 4.75 1.11
N PRO A 329 -17.75 5.23 0.74
CA PRO A 329 -16.82 4.51 -0.10
C PRO A 329 -16.39 3.19 0.55
N ALA A 330 -16.31 2.12 -0.24
CA ALA A 330 -15.79 0.84 0.25
C ALA A 330 -14.28 0.89 0.39
N PHE A 331 -13.78 0.41 1.52
CA PHE A 331 -12.36 0.21 1.79
C PHE A 331 -12.11 -1.27 2.07
N GLY A 332 -11.00 -1.81 1.59
CA GLY A 332 -10.67 -3.22 1.82
C GLY A 332 -9.24 -3.56 1.41
N VAL A 333 -8.77 -4.70 1.89
CA VAL A 333 -7.44 -5.26 1.62
C VAL A 333 -7.58 -6.42 0.65
N VAL A 334 -6.76 -6.45 -0.41
CA VAL A 334 -6.67 -7.58 -1.33
C VAL A 334 -5.83 -8.68 -0.67
N LEU A 335 -6.47 -9.78 -0.31
CA LEU A 335 -5.81 -10.93 0.31
C LEU A 335 -5.11 -11.81 -0.70
N ASP A 336 -5.77 -12.10 -1.84
CA ASP A 336 -5.25 -12.96 -2.90
C ASP A 336 -5.75 -12.51 -4.27
N SER A 337 -5.01 -12.83 -5.32
CA SER A 337 -5.37 -12.53 -6.71
C SER A 337 -5.01 -13.69 -7.64
N THR A 338 -5.89 -14.00 -8.56
CA THR A 338 -5.66 -15.05 -9.56
C THR A 338 -5.84 -14.50 -10.97
N THR A 339 -4.97 -14.93 -11.88
CA THR A 339 -5.08 -14.57 -13.30
C THR A 339 -5.69 -15.73 -14.08
N GLU A 340 -6.87 -15.52 -14.65
CA GLU A 340 -7.52 -16.52 -15.51
C GLU A 340 -7.29 -16.24 -16.99
N VAL A 341 -7.01 -17.30 -17.76
CA VAL A 341 -6.81 -17.17 -19.20
C VAL A 341 -8.09 -16.67 -19.87
N GLY A 342 -8.00 -15.52 -20.52
CA GLY A 342 -9.13 -14.90 -21.24
C GLY A 342 -9.99 -13.93 -20.41
N LYS A 343 -9.78 -13.83 -19.09
CA LYS A 343 -10.50 -12.87 -18.24
C LYS A 343 -9.59 -11.80 -17.63
N GLY A 344 -8.28 -12.08 -17.53
CA GLY A 344 -7.30 -11.22 -16.89
C GLY A 344 -7.14 -11.51 -15.40
N ALA A 345 -6.66 -10.53 -14.67
CA ALA A 345 -6.48 -10.59 -13.21
C ALA A 345 -7.78 -10.22 -12.48
#